data_146afa8a37aa69abb46537075aafde15
#
_entry.id   146afa8a37aa69abb46537075aafde15
#
_cell.length_a   1.000
_cell.length_b   1.000
_cell.length_c   1.000
_cell.angle_alpha   90.00
_cell.angle_beta   90.00
_cell.angle_gamma   90.00
#
_symmetry.space_group_name_H-M   'P 1'
#
loop_
_entity.id
_entity.type
_entity.pdbx_description
1 polymer ?
#
loop_
_entity_poly.entity_id
_entity_poly.type
_entity_poly.pdbx_seq_one_letter_code
_entity_poly.pdbx_strand_id
1 'polypeptide(L)'
;MIFKLLKLMSWFTAQCRKQFYNLVFSTQFRYFGKGCTIDISGQVKLGKNIYIGDHVTLIVEQGACLEIADDSFIGESCYIKCFGGKIEIGRDVSINSKSYINGCGGVCIGDNTRIGTQSIIIASNHKFGEPDILVKDSITKQGIILGENIWLGARVTVLDGVKISSNSVIGACSLVSKPLDTSGVYVGVPAKKIRAL
;
A
#
# COMPACT_ATOMS: atom_id res chain seq x y z
N MET A 1 7.87 -20.73 -33.19
CA MET A 1 6.83 -21.63 -32.68
C MET A 1 6.86 -21.75 -31.16
N ILE A 2 7.97 -22.08 -30.54
CA ILE A 2 8.14 -22.25 -29.08
C ILE A 2 7.69 -21.03 -28.28
N PHE A 3 8.11 -19.81 -28.64
CA PHE A 3 7.71 -18.58 -27.93
C PHE A 3 6.20 -18.29 -27.93
N LYS A 4 5.49 -18.66 -29.02
CA LYS A 4 4.02 -18.55 -29.06
C LYS A 4 3.37 -19.55 -28.11
N LEU A 5 3.90 -20.77 -28.04
CA LEU A 5 3.42 -21.81 -27.13
C LEU A 5 3.64 -21.43 -25.67
N LEU A 6 4.85 -20.93 -25.31
CA LEU A 6 5.15 -20.45 -23.96
C LEU A 6 4.24 -19.29 -23.53
N LYS A 7 3.97 -18.34 -24.41
CA LYS A 7 2.99 -17.26 -24.14
C LYS A 7 1.59 -17.79 -23.90
N LEU A 8 1.15 -18.76 -24.68
CA LEU A 8 -0.17 -19.36 -24.52
C LEU A 8 -0.29 -20.12 -23.20
N MET A 9 0.71 -20.89 -22.83
CA MET A 9 0.76 -21.61 -21.54
C MET A 9 0.77 -20.63 -20.36
N SER A 10 1.58 -19.57 -20.43
CA SER A 10 1.63 -18.54 -19.40
C SER A 10 0.29 -17.82 -19.24
N TRP A 11 -0.38 -17.50 -20.37
CA TRP A 11 -1.71 -16.89 -20.35
C TRP A 11 -2.74 -17.84 -19.72
N PHE A 12 -2.75 -19.12 -20.10
CA PHE A 12 -3.68 -20.11 -19.57
C PHE A 12 -3.52 -20.28 -18.04
N THR A 13 -2.28 -20.44 -17.56
CA THR A 13 -2.02 -20.55 -16.12
C THR A 13 -2.43 -19.30 -15.35
N ALA A 14 -2.26 -18.11 -15.92
CA ALA A 14 -2.72 -16.85 -15.34
C ALA A 14 -4.25 -16.80 -15.23
N GLN A 15 -4.98 -17.26 -16.26
CA GLN A 15 -6.46 -17.31 -16.21
C GLN A 15 -6.95 -18.29 -15.16
N CYS A 16 -6.37 -19.50 -15.08
CA CYS A 16 -6.73 -20.48 -14.06
C CYS A 16 -6.51 -19.92 -12.64
N ARG A 17 -5.37 -19.29 -12.40
CA ARG A 17 -5.05 -18.66 -11.11
C ARG A 17 -6.04 -17.54 -10.78
N LYS A 18 -6.31 -16.66 -11.72
CA LYS A 18 -7.30 -15.58 -11.54
C LYS A 18 -8.68 -16.15 -11.17
N GLN A 19 -9.16 -17.18 -11.87
CA GLN A 19 -10.44 -17.83 -11.61
C GLN A 19 -10.47 -18.44 -10.19
N PHE A 20 -9.39 -19.12 -9.77
CA PHE A 20 -9.28 -19.67 -8.44
C PHE A 20 -9.43 -18.59 -7.37
N TYR A 21 -8.69 -17.49 -7.47
CA TYR A 21 -8.76 -16.41 -6.49
C TYR A 21 -10.08 -15.62 -6.57
N ASN A 22 -10.69 -15.50 -7.75
CA ASN A 22 -12.03 -14.94 -7.86
C ASN A 22 -13.05 -15.74 -7.02
N LEU A 23 -12.94 -17.06 -7.04
CA LEU A 23 -13.80 -17.93 -6.24
C LEU A 23 -13.49 -17.80 -4.75
N VAL A 24 -12.21 -17.88 -4.35
CA VAL A 24 -11.76 -17.82 -2.95
C VAL A 24 -12.19 -16.51 -2.28
N PHE A 25 -12.04 -15.39 -2.95
CA PHE A 25 -12.36 -14.07 -2.42
C PHE A 25 -13.76 -13.56 -2.80
N SER A 26 -14.54 -14.32 -3.53
CA SER A 26 -15.87 -13.92 -4.03
C SER A 26 -15.86 -12.54 -4.73
N THR A 27 -14.82 -12.26 -5.51
CA THR A 27 -14.63 -11.00 -6.25
C THR A 27 -14.22 -11.24 -7.71
N GLN A 28 -13.98 -10.16 -8.45
CA GLN A 28 -13.51 -10.22 -9.83
C GLN A 28 -12.17 -9.47 -9.95
N PHE A 29 -11.07 -10.22 -9.93
CA PHE A 29 -9.77 -9.65 -10.22
C PHE A 29 -9.60 -9.34 -11.70
N ARG A 30 -8.98 -8.21 -12.04
CA ARG A 30 -8.46 -7.92 -13.38
C ARG A 30 -7.29 -8.86 -13.71
N TYR A 31 -6.40 -9.03 -12.73
CA TYR A 31 -5.25 -9.94 -12.79
C TYR A 31 -4.89 -10.40 -11.38
N PHE A 32 -4.39 -11.63 -11.26
CA PHE A 32 -3.78 -12.12 -10.02
C PHE A 32 -2.45 -12.80 -10.36
N GLY A 33 -1.38 -12.24 -9.83
CA GLY A 33 0.01 -12.59 -10.13
C GLY A 33 0.45 -13.97 -9.66
N LYS A 34 1.53 -14.46 -10.21
CA LYS A 34 2.21 -15.69 -9.75
C LYS A 34 3.09 -15.41 -8.55
N GLY A 35 3.39 -16.45 -7.76
CA GLY A 35 4.33 -16.37 -6.63
C GLY A 35 3.90 -15.43 -5.50
N CYS A 36 2.61 -15.09 -5.42
CA CYS A 36 2.09 -14.28 -4.33
C CYS A 36 2.07 -15.08 -3.02
N THR A 37 2.39 -14.41 -1.92
CA THR A 37 2.22 -14.91 -0.55
C THR A 37 0.95 -14.30 0.02
N ILE A 38 -0.04 -15.14 0.34
CA ILE A 38 -1.34 -14.72 0.89
C ILE A 38 -1.52 -15.44 2.23
N ASP A 39 -1.34 -14.68 3.31
CA ASP A 39 -1.50 -15.16 4.68
C ASP A 39 -2.59 -14.32 5.37
N ILE A 40 -3.79 -14.89 5.47
CA ILE A 40 -4.98 -14.19 5.93
C ILE A 40 -5.65 -14.99 7.05
N SER A 41 -5.58 -14.45 8.26
CA SER A 41 -6.34 -14.91 9.43
C SER A 41 -7.28 -13.82 9.97
N GLY A 42 -7.18 -12.61 9.46
CA GLY A 42 -8.05 -11.46 9.75
C GLY A 42 -9.15 -11.25 8.72
N GLN A 43 -9.67 -10.04 8.65
CA GLN A 43 -10.75 -9.68 7.72
C GLN A 43 -10.18 -9.09 6.42
N VAL A 44 -10.76 -9.51 5.28
CA VAL A 44 -10.43 -8.94 3.97
C VAL A 44 -11.72 -8.58 3.24
N LYS A 45 -11.78 -7.35 2.72
CA LYS A 45 -12.86 -6.87 1.86
C LYS A 45 -12.26 -6.38 0.55
N LEU A 46 -12.68 -6.94 -0.55
CA LEU A 46 -12.16 -6.62 -1.88
C LEU A 46 -13.30 -6.15 -2.79
N GLY A 47 -13.06 -5.05 -3.45
CA GLY A 47 -13.87 -4.56 -4.55
C GLY A 47 -13.66 -5.36 -5.82
N LYS A 48 -14.05 -4.81 -6.97
CA LYS A 48 -13.95 -5.44 -8.29
C LYS A 48 -12.79 -4.86 -9.10
N ASN A 49 -12.39 -5.58 -10.15
CA ASN A 49 -11.39 -5.15 -11.12
C ASN A 49 -10.01 -4.82 -10.52
N ILE A 50 -9.67 -5.48 -9.42
CA ILE A 50 -8.38 -5.30 -8.73
C ILE A 50 -7.27 -6.02 -9.51
N TYR A 51 -6.11 -5.37 -9.64
CA TYR A 51 -4.88 -5.96 -10.16
C TYR A 51 -3.93 -6.28 -9.02
N ILE A 52 -3.54 -7.53 -8.89
CA ILE A 52 -2.48 -7.98 -7.96
C ILE A 52 -1.32 -8.48 -8.80
N GLY A 53 -0.18 -7.82 -8.73
CA GLY A 53 1.04 -8.16 -9.47
C GLY A 53 1.71 -9.45 -9.02
N ASP A 54 2.74 -9.84 -9.74
CA ASP A 54 3.55 -11.02 -9.39
C ASP A 54 4.30 -10.80 -8.06
N HIS A 55 4.47 -11.86 -7.28
CA HIS A 55 5.23 -11.87 -6.04
C HIS A 55 4.76 -10.85 -4.98
N VAL A 56 3.49 -10.45 -5.00
CA VAL A 56 2.89 -9.62 -3.95
C VAL A 56 2.74 -10.43 -2.68
N THR A 57 3.02 -9.80 -1.55
CA THR A 57 2.78 -10.37 -0.21
C THR A 57 1.66 -9.59 0.48
N LEU A 58 0.59 -10.29 0.87
CA LEU A 58 -0.51 -9.78 1.67
C LEU A 58 -0.60 -10.57 2.97
N ILE A 59 -0.41 -9.90 4.11
CA ILE A 59 -0.50 -10.52 5.44
C ILE A 59 -1.53 -9.76 6.26
N VAL A 60 -2.58 -10.46 6.67
CA VAL A 60 -3.68 -9.92 7.48
C VAL A 60 -3.87 -10.82 8.68
N GLU A 61 -3.31 -10.44 9.81
CA GLU A 61 -3.32 -11.22 11.04
C GLU A 61 -4.71 -11.21 11.70
N GLN A 62 -4.92 -12.08 12.65
CA GLN A 62 -6.16 -12.12 13.44
C GLN A 62 -6.43 -10.76 14.09
N GLY A 63 -7.66 -10.27 13.98
CA GLY A 63 -8.06 -8.94 14.46
C GLY A 63 -7.73 -7.78 13.54
N ALA A 64 -6.91 -8.00 12.50
CA ALA A 64 -6.60 -7.00 11.48
C ALA A 64 -7.62 -6.97 10.34
N CYS A 65 -7.60 -5.88 9.57
CA CYS A 65 -8.47 -5.71 8.41
C CYS A 65 -7.73 -5.10 7.21
N LEU A 66 -7.94 -5.69 6.03
CA LEU A 66 -7.50 -5.14 4.76
C LEU A 66 -8.71 -4.88 3.86
N GLU A 67 -8.91 -3.64 3.45
CA GLU A 67 -9.93 -3.26 2.48
C GLU A 67 -9.26 -2.70 1.23
N ILE A 68 -9.61 -3.23 0.05
CA ILE A 68 -9.13 -2.72 -1.25
C ILE A 68 -10.36 -2.48 -2.11
N ALA A 69 -10.60 -1.23 -2.46
CA ALA A 69 -11.75 -0.86 -3.28
C ALA A 69 -11.52 -1.12 -4.78
N ASP A 70 -12.55 -0.85 -5.57
CA ASP A 70 -12.60 -1.14 -7.00
C ASP A 70 -11.45 -0.49 -7.79
N ASP A 71 -11.09 -1.09 -8.91
CA ASP A 71 -10.16 -0.58 -9.92
C ASP A 71 -8.72 -0.37 -9.42
N SER A 72 -8.38 -0.82 -8.23
CA SER A 72 -7.07 -0.61 -7.62
C SER A 72 -6.00 -1.55 -8.19
N PHE A 73 -4.74 -1.06 -8.15
CA PHE A 73 -3.57 -1.73 -8.70
C PHE A 73 -2.50 -1.89 -7.61
N ILE A 74 -2.13 -3.13 -7.32
CA ILE A 74 -1.00 -3.47 -6.46
C ILE A 74 0.09 -4.06 -7.35
N GLY A 75 1.18 -3.33 -7.51
CA GLY A 75 2.29 -3.68 -8.37
C GLY A 75 3.11 -4.87 -7.88
N GLU A 76 4.01 -5.34 -8.72
CA GLU A 76 4.85 -6.51 -8.44
C GLU A 76 5.72 -6.34 -7.19
N SER A 77 5.88 -7.41 -6.44
CA SER A 77 6.72 -7.45 -5.25
C SER A 77 6.37 -6.41 -4.17
N CYS A 78 5.15 -5.89 -4.18
CA CYS A 78 4.65 -5.10 -3.05
C CYS A 78 4.47 -5.97 -1.82
N TYR A 79 4.75 -5.39 -0.65
CA TYR A 79 4.57 -6.03 0.64
C TYR A 79 3.59 -5.22 1.47
N ILE A 80 2.41 -5.79 1.77
CA ILE A 80 1.35 -5.17 2.56
C ILE A 80 1.07 -6.04 3.77
N LYS A 81 1.30 -5.49 4.95
CA LYS A 81 1.08 -6.21 6.20
C LYS A 81 0.33 -5.33 7.20
N CYS A 82 -0.75 -5.85 7.77
CA CYS A 82 -1.63 -5.10 8.65
C CYS A 82 -1.08 -4.96 10.09
N PHE A 83 -0.27 -5.89 10.59
CA PHE A 83 0.29 -5.85 11.95
C PHE A 83 -0.76 -5.62 13.04
N GLY A 84 -1.93 -6.24 12.90
CA GLY A 84 -3.07 -6.09 13.81
C GLY A 84 -3.89 -4.81 13.62
N GLY A 85 -3.51 -3.92 12.70
CA GLY A 85 -4.25 -2.70 12.37
C GLY A 85 -5.15 -2.84 11.15
N LYS A 86 -5.68 -1.71 10.68
CA LYS A 86 -6.54 -1.64 9.50
C LYS A 86 -5.81 -0.93 8.35
N ILE A 87 -5.85 -1.52 7.15
CA ILE A 87 -5.41 -0.87 5.91
C ILE A 87 -6.62 -0.71 5.00
N GLU A 88 -6.88 0.53 4.59
CA GLU A 88 -7.96 0.91 3.65
C GLU A 88 -7.33 1.52 2.41
N ILE A 89 -7.59 0.90 1.26
CA ILE A 89 -7.13 1.36 -0.06
C ILE A 89 -8.36 1.73 -0.86
N GLY A 90 -8.50 3.00 -1.20
CA GLY A 90 -9.61 3.58 -1.94
C GLY A 90 -9.71 3.10 -3.38
N ARG A 91 -10.66 3.65 -4.13
CA ARG A 91 -10.90 3.33 -5.54
C ARG A 91 -9.82 3.93 -6.44
N ASP A 92 -9.51 3.23 -7.51
CA ASP A 92 -8.54 3.66 -8.51
C ASP A 92 -7.20 4.10 -7.88
N VAL A 93 -6.78 3.39 -6.83
CA VAL A 93 -5.46 3.59 -6.20
C VAL A 93 -4.44 2.71 -6.90
N SER A 94 -3.26 3.27 -7.19
CA SER A 94 -2.15 2.47 -7.68
C SER A 94 -0.96 2.51 -6.73
N ILE A 95 -0.57 1.34 -6.24
CA ILE A 95 0.63 1.12 -5.44
C ILE A 95 1.65 0.42 -6.34
N ASN A 96 2.66 1.18 -6.79
CA ASN A 96 3.62 0.65 -7.74
C ASN A 96 4.63 -0.30 -7.09
N SER A 97 5.32 -1.05 -7.96
CA SER A 97 6.15 -2.21 -7.61
C SER A 97 7.15 -1.94 -6.48
N LYS A 98 7.38 -2.98 -5.66
CA LYS A 98 8.33 -2.99 -4.54
C LYS A 98 8.03 -1.97 -3.44
N SER A 99 6.80 -1.48 -3.33
CA SER A 99 6.38 -0.64 -2.22
C SER A 99 6.05 -1.47 -0.98
N TYR A 100 6.24 -0.87 0.19
CA TYR A 100 6.01 -1.49 1.49
C TYR A 100 4.96 -0.70 2.28
N ILE A 101 3.94 -1.39 2.80
CA ILE A 101 2.92 -0.80 3.69
C ILE A 101 2.85 -1.59 4.99
N ASN A 102 3.13 -0.89 6.09
CA ASN A 102 2.92 -1.36 7.46
C ASN A 102 1.68 -0.69 8.04
N GLY A 103 0.67 -1.49 8.34
CA GLY A 103 -0.63 -1.04 8.84
C GLY A 103 -0.78 -1.02 10.36
N CYS A 104 0.29 -1.12 11.14
CA CYS A 104 0.24 -1.31 12.60
C CYS A 104 -0.64 -0.29 13.34
N GLY A 105 -0.56 0.99 12.98
CA GLY A 105 -1.39 2.08 13.52
C GLY A 105 -2.62 2.41 12.67
N GLY A 106 -2.83 1.68 11.59
CA GLY A 106 -3.82 1.98 10.57
C GLY A 106 -3.27 2.82 9.42
N VAL A 107 -3.69 2.50 8.20
CA VAL A 107 -3.36 3.26 6.99
C VAL A 107 -4.63 3.44 6.18
N CYS A 108 -4.96 4.70 5.87
CA CYS A 108 -6.05 5.04 4.96
C CYS A 108 -5.48 5.75 3.73
N ILE A 109 -5.77 5.24 2.54
CA ILE A 109 -5.35 5.80 1.25
C ILE A 109 -6.61 6.16 0.47
N GLY A 110 -6.82 7.46 0.26
CA GLY A 110 -7.98 7.98 -0.46
C GLY A 110 -7.96 7.66 -1.96
N ASP A 111 -9.13 7.82 -2.57
CA ASP A 111 -9.39 7.50 -3.98
C ASP A 111 -8.42 8.24 -4.93
N ASN A 112 -8.19 7.67 -6.11
CA ASN A 112 -7.38 8.25 -7.20
C ASN A 112 -5.92 8.53 -6.84
N THR A 113 -5.39 7.91 -5.80
CA THR A 113 -4.01 8.11 -5.33
C THR A 113 -3.02 7.23 -6.10
N ARG A 114 -1.86 7.80 -6.41
CA ARG A 114 -0.75 7.13 -7.12
C ARG A 114 0.48 7.08 -6.22
N ILE A 115 0.90 5.88 -5.84
CA ILE A 115 2.09 5.64 -5.01
C ILE A 115 3.20 5.12 -5.90
N GLY A 116 4.25 5.90 -6.04
CA GLY A 116 5.43 5.58 -6.85
C GLY A 116 6.17 4.35 -6.33
N THR A 117 6.94 3.74 -7.23
CA THR A 117 7.69 2.51 -6.92
C THR A 117 8.63 2.65 -5.73
N GLN A 118 8.81 1.57 -4.98
CA GLN A 118 9.71 1.51 -3.81
C GLN A 118 9.35 2.52 -2.70
N SER A 119 8.12 3.00 -2.63
CA SER A 119 7.67 3.85 -1.53
C SER A 119 7.41 3.04 -0.27
N ILE A 120 7.59 3.69 0.88
CA ILE A 120 7.51 3.07 2.19
C ILE A 120 6.50 3.85 3.04
N ILE A 121 5.46 3.16 3.52
CA ILE A 121 4.42 3.72 4.39
C ILE A 121 4.44 2.92 5.68
N ILE A 122 4.86 3.55 6.79
CA ILE A 122 5.03 2.87 8.08
C ILE A 122 4.20 3.57 9.15
N ALA A 123 3.08 2.95 9.53
CA ALA A 123 2.15 3.46 10.55
C ALA A 123 2.53 2.97 11.96
N SER A 124 3.79 3.06 12.31
CA SER A 124 4.29 2.81 13.68
C SER A 124 5.71 3.33 13.82
N ASN A 125 6.08 3.79 15.02
CA ASN A 125 7.46 4.11 15.39
C ASN A 125 7.79 3.52 16.77
N HIS A 126 9.06 3.28 17.04
CA HIS A 126 9.51 3.00 18.40
C HIS A 126 9.66 4.29 19.20
N LYS A 127 9.24 4.28 20.47
CA LYS A 127 9.55 5.34 21.41
C LYS A 127 10.98 5.18 21.89
N PHE A 128 11.65 6.30 22.14
CA PHE A 128 13.02 6.34 22.63
C PHE A 128 13.23 7.58 23.50
N GLY A 129 14.31 7.56 24.30
CA GLY A 129 14.72 8.71 25.11
C GLY A 129 14.01 8.85 26.47
N GLU A 130 13.13 7.92 26.84
CA GLU A 130 12.55 7.87 28.19
C GLU A 130 13.40 6.93 29.06
N PRO A 131 13.80 7.32 30.27
CA PRO A 131 14.44 6.44 31.23
C PRO A 131 13.56 5.20 31.44
N ASP A 132 14.14 4.03 31.57
CA ASP A 132 13.48 2.76 31.88
C ASP A 132 12.60 2.17 30.77
N ILE A 133 12.46 2.81 29.61
CA ILE A 133 11.73 2.26 28.48
C ILE A 133 12.73 1.71 27.44
N LEU A 134 12.71 0.39 27.24
CA LEU A 134 13.46 -0.22 26.15
C LEU A 134 12.77 0.06 24.82
N VAL A 135 13.51 0.48 23.81
CA VAL A 135 12.98 0.78 22.46
C VAL A 135 12.14 -0.37 21.89
N LYS A 136 12.51 -1.62 22.18
CA LYS A 136 11.79 -2.80 21.70
C LYS A 136 10.38 -2.96 22.29
N ASP A 137 10.11 -2.39 23.47
CA ASP A 137 8.89 -2.66 24.24
C ASP A 137 7.83 -1.56 24.08
N SER A 138 8.16 -0.47 23.38
CA SER A 138 7.25 0.65 23.22
C SER A 138 7.19 1.14 21.77
N ILE A 139 5.98 1.14 21.19
CA ILE A 139 5.71 1.66 19.86
C ILE A 139 4.57 2.67 19.85
N THR A 140 4.64 3.64 18.96
CA THR A 140 3.51 4.51 18.63
C THR A 140 2.70 3.89 17.48
N LYS A 141 1.40 4.19 17.45
CA LYS A 141 0.43 3.69 16.47
C LYS A 141 -0.58 4.79 16.17
N GLN A 142 -0.10 5.92 15.67
CA GLN A 142 -0.96 7.09 15.40
C GLN A 142 -1.71 6.95 14.08
N GLY A 143 -1.19 6.12 13.17
CA GLY A 143 -1.75 5.88 11.86
C GLY A 143 -1.35 6.90 10.79
N ILE A 144 -1.68 6.58 9.55
CA ILE A 144 -1.37 7.41 8.38
C ILE A 144 -2.66 7.62 7.58
N ILE A 145 -2.91 8.87 7.18
CA ILE A 145 -4.03 9.23 6.32
C ILE A 145 -3.49 9.94 5.08
N LEU A 146 -3.63 9.32 3.93
CA LEU A 146 -3.44 9.94 2.64
C LEU A 146 -4.83 10.33 2.11
N GLY A 147 -5.06 11.59 1.86
CA GLY A 147 -6.31 12.08 1.23
C GLY A 147 -6.48 11.55 -0.18
N GLU A 148 -7.44 12.09 -0.91
CA GLU A 148 -7.72 11.71 -2.29
C GLU A 148 -6.80 12.43 -3.28
N ASN A 149 -6.61 11.83 -4.46
CA ASN A 149 -5.87 12.45 -5.58
C ASN A 149 -4.46 12.90 -5.17
N ILE A 150 -3.72 12.00 -4.50
CA ILE A 150 -2.33 12.23 -4.10
C ILE A 150 -1.39 11.53 -5.07
N TRP A 151 -0.30 12.19 -5.39
CA TRP A 151 0.82 11.58 -6.09
C TRP A 151 2.06 11.54 -5.21
N LEU A 152 2.42 10.34 -4.74
CA LEU A 152 3.73 10.07 -4.16
C LEU A 152 4.69 9.67 -5.30
N GLY A 153 5.75 10.41 -5.49
CA GLY A 153 6.85 10.04 -6.38
C GLY A 153 7.55 8.74 -5.91
N ALA A 154 8.47 8.23 -6.71
CA ALA A 154 9.22 7.02 -6.34
C ALA A 154 10.03 7.22 -5.05
N ARG A 155 10.13 6.14 -4.23
CA ARG A 155 10.92 6.12 -2.99
C ARG A 155 10.51 7.17 -1.96
N VAL A 156 9.25 7.55 -1.92
CA VAL A 156 8.73 8.41 -0.85
C VAL A 156 8.57 7.56 0.41
N THR A 157 9.00 8.12 1.55
CA THR A 157 8.78 7.52 2.87
C THR A 157 7.77 8.37 3.64
N VAL A 158 6.72 7.72 4.16
CA VAL A 158 5.69 8.34 5.01
C VAL A 158 5.71 7.66 6.38
N LEU A 159 5.89 8.45 7.44
CA LEU A 159 6.01 7.95 8.81
C LEU A 159 4.69 8.05 9.58
N ASP A 160 4.65 7.34 10.72
CA ASP A 160 3.52 7.30 11.64
C ASP A 160 3.04 8.69 12.07
N GLY A 161 1.72 8.88 12.18
CA GLY A 161 1.06 10.13 12.56
C GLY A 161 0.89 11.13 11.41
N VAL A 162 1.34 10.80 10.20
CA VAL A 162 1.25 11.71 9.05
C VAL A 162 -0.16 11.72 8.45
N LYS A 163 -0.64 12.93 8.19
CA LYS A 163 -1.81 13.20 7.33
C LYS A 163 -1.36 14.02 6.14
N ILE A 164 -1.75 13.62 4.92
CA ILE A 164 -1.48 14.38 3.70
C ILE A 164 -2.82 14.83 3.11
N SER A 165 -2.99 16.15 2.96
CA SER A 165 -4.19 16.72 2.35
C SER A 165 -4.36 16.27 0.90
N SER A 166 -5.62 16.08 0.50
CA SER A 166 -5.98 15.75 -0.88
C SER A 166 -5.37 16.72 -1.90
N ASN A 167 -5.24 16.27 -3.14
CA ASN A 167 -4.66 17.06 -4.23
C ASN A 167 -3.22 17.51 -3.94
N SER A 168 -2.39 16.62 -3.41
CA SER A 168 -0.97 16.90 -3.09
C SER A 168 -0.02 16.04 -3.92
N VAL A 169 1.14 16.60 -4.21
CA VAL A 169 2.24 15.92 -4.90
C VAL A 169 3.45 15.88 -3.97
N ILE A 170 3.99 14.69 -3.76
CA ILE A 170 5.22 14.49 -2.99
C ILE A 170 6.31 14.04 -3.96
N GLY A 171 7.34 14.84 -4.12
CA GLY A 171 8.45 14.52 -5.02
C GLY A 171 9.21 13.27 -4.63
N ALA A 172 9.85 12.63 -5.59
CA ALA A 172 10.60 11.40 -5.37
C ALA A 172 11.67 11.55 -4.29
N CYS A 173 11.97 10.46 -3.57
CA CYS A 173 12.97 10.41 -2.50
C CYS A 173 12.69 11.34 -1.31
N SER A 174 11.46 11.82 -1.13
CA SER A 174 11.09 12.67 -0.01
C SER A 174 10.74 11.87 1.24
N LEU A 175 11.00 12.47 2.41
CA LEU A 175 10.59 11.96 3.71
C LEU A 175 9.45 12.83 4.28
N VAL A 176 8.26 12.26 4.42
CA VAL A 176 7.13 12.91 5.09
C VAL A 176 7.07 12.42 6.52
N SER A 177 7.51 13.26 7.45
CA SER A 177 7.59 12.95 8.89
C SER A 177 6.66 13.82 9.76
N LYS A 178 5.89 14.71 9.13
CA LYS A 178 4.89 15.59 9.78
C LYS A 178 3.68 15.74 8.88
N PRO A 179 2.50 16.04 9.43
CA PRO A 179 1.30 16.33 8.64
C PRO A 179 1.52 17.43 7.59
N LEU A 180 0.88 17.28 6.44
CA LEU A 180 0.86 18.25 5.34
C LEU A 180 -0.59 18.71 5.18
N ASP A 181 -0.97 19.75 5.92
CA ASP A 181 -2.37 20.17 6.12
C ASP A 181 -2.96 20.98 4.94
N THR A 182 -2.17 21.27 3.92
CA THR A 182 -2.61 22.02 2.74
C THR A 182 -2.18 21.31 1.47
N SER A 183 -2.98 21.38 0.41
CA SER A 183 -2.60 20.89 -0.92
C SER A 183 -1.34 21.62 -1.44
N GLY A 184 -0.55 20.93 -2.24
CA GLY A 184 0.66 21.52 -2.80
C GLY A 184 1.68 20.49 -3.27
N VAL A 185 2.80 21.00 -3.74
CA VAL A 185 3.98 20.20 -4.10
C VAL A 185 5.00 20.28 -2.97
N TYR A 186 5.38 19.10 -2.46
CA TYR A 186 6.32 18.94 -1.36
C TYR A 186 7.51 18.10 -1.80
N VAL A 187 8.72 18.49 -1.41
CA VAL A 187 9.96 17.76 -1.72
C VAL A 187 10.95 17.81 -0.57
N GLY A 188 11.85 16.84 -0.51
CA GLY A 188 13.03 16.86 0.35
C GLY A 188 12.95 15.97 1.59
N VAL A 189 13.99 16.02 2.41
CA VAL A 189 14.18 15.24 3.64
C VAL A 189 14.56 16.18 4.77
N PRO A 190 13.59 16.58 5.62
CA PRO A 190 12.15 16.31 5.53
C PRO A 190 11.46 17.09 4.40
N ALA A 191 10.30 16.58 3.97
CA ALA A 191 9.53 17.21 2.90
C ALA A 191 9.03 18.61 3.29
N LYS A 192 9.25 19.58 2.41
CA LYS A 192 8.81 20.97 2.57
C LYS A 192 8.01 21.42 1.35
N LYS A 193 7.01 22.26 1.57
CA LYS A 193 6.21 22.83 0.49
C LYS A 193 7.03 23.76 -0.38
N ILE A 194 7.03 23.51 -1.68
CA ILE A 194 7.73 24.35 -2.66
C ILE A 194 6.77 25.11 -3.60
N ARG A 195 5.50 24.62 -3.70
CA ARG A 195 4.49 25.24 -4.55
C ARG A 195 3.08 24.94 -4.04
N ALA A 196 2.17 25.88 -4.14
CA ALA A 196 0.73 25.65 -4.03
C ALA A 196 0.19 25.01 -5.33
N LEU A 197 -0.90 24.25 -5.23
CA LEU A 197 -1.66 23.70 -6.36
C LEU A 197 -3.04 24.35 -6.39
#